data_2fea023a965901f9f77d8eb1f7bc6073
#
_entry.id   2fea023a965901f9f77d8eb1f7bc6073
#
_cell.length_a   1.000
_cell.length_b   1.000
_cell.length_c   1.000
_cell.angle_alpha   90.00
_cell.angle_beta   90.00
_cell.angle_gamma   90.00
#
_symmetry.space_group_name_H-M   'P 1'
#
loop_
_entity.id
_entity.type
_entity.pdbx_description
1 polymer ?
#
loop_
_entity_poly.entity_id
_entity_poly.type
_entity_poly.pdbx_seq_one_letter_code
_entity_poly.pdbx_strand_id
1 'polypeptide(L)'
;GIYPMDQYKRWIDRLQPDLYIIPDSKLNGVDNRAIMEKWLNTYCGENGTIGKSRALGVVHGKGIVEMIDNYRFILSNAYGVAISFEDWWLDCYSNTPIYQIRRDILWTLSNNVDDELKDRYHHILGCVDPLEYKYLLELCKLPRAINIASTDTSWPITKAIDEKVFSRDDHEKSKSIISR
;
A
#
# COMPACT_ATOMS: atom_id res chain seq x y z
N GLY A 1 -17.42 7.44 5.62
CA GLY A 1 -17.17 7.56 7.06
C GLY A 1 -16.15 6.55 7.53
N ILE A 2 -15.46 6.83 8.63
CA ILE A 2 -14.54 5.86 9.26
C ILE A 2 -15.38 4.68 9.74
N TYR A 3 -15.00 3.47 9.35
CA TYR A 3 -15.68 2.25 9.78
C TYR A 3 -15.59 2.13 11.32
N PRO A 4 -16.66 1.73 12.05
CA PRO A 4 -16.59 1.58 13.49
C PRO A 4 -15.52 0.55 13.89
N MET A 5 -14.46 0.99 14.57
CA MET A 5 -13.28 0.15 14.88
C MET A 5 -13.67 -1.13 15.64
N ASP A 6 -14.59 -1.04 16.62
CA ASP A 6 -15.04 -2.21 17.38
C ASP A 6 -15.77 -3.24 16.51
N GLN A 7 -16.51 -2.79 15.51
CA GLN A 7 -17.18 -3.69 14.57
C GLN A 7 -16.15 -4.37 13.68
N TYR A 8 -15.15 -3.64 13.19
CA TYR A 8 -14.07 -4.21 12.38
C TYR A 8 -13.25 -5.22 13.18
N LYS A 9 -12.93 -4.90 14.45
CA LYS A 9 -12.26 -5.84 15.36
C LYS A 9 -13.04 -7.16 15.50
N ARG A 10 -14.38 -7.08 15.72
CA ARG A 10 -15.23 -8.29 15.81
C ARG A 10 -15.19 -9.15 14.53
N TRP A 11 -15.09 -8.51 13.35
CA TRP A 11 -14.93 -9.24 12.10
C TRP A 11 -13.61 -9.99 12.03
N ILE A 12 -12.50 -9.34 12.42
CA ILE A 12 -11.19 -10.00 12.49
C ILE A 12 -11.22 -11.17 13.46
N ASP A 13 -11.80 -11.00 14.65
CA ASP A 13 -11.93 -12.07 15.66
C ASP A 13 -12.74 -13.26 15.12
N ARG A 14 -13.79 -12.99 14.36
CA ARG A 14 -14.66 -14.03 13.83
C ARG A 14 -14.05 -14.76 12.64
N LEU A 15 -13.45 -14.01 11.71
CA LEU A 15 -12.95 -14.56 10.45
C LEU A 15 -11.51 -15.08 10.57
N GLN A 16 -10.74 -14.55 11.51
CA GLN A 16 -9.33 -14.90 11.74
C GLN A 16 -8.52 -14.93 10.43
N PRO A 17 -8.54 -13.88 9.59
CA PRO A 17 -7.75 -13.85 8.37
C PRO A 17 -6.26 -13.92 8.71
N ASP A 18 -5.44 -14.43 7.80
CA ASP A 18 -3.97 -14.44 7.99
C ASP A 18 -3.40 -13.02 8.03
N LEU A 19 -3.91 -12.13 7.17
CA LEU A 19 -3.56 -10.73 7.08
C LEU A 19 -4.81 -9.85 7.10
N TYR A 20 -4.71 -8.67 7.69
CA TYR A 20 -5.74 -7.64 7.63
C TYR A 20 -5.13 -6.25 7.50
N ILE A 21 -5.86 -5.33 6.89
CA ILE A 21 -5.46 -3.93 6.77
C ILE A 21 -5.94 -3.16 8.00
N ILE A 22 -5.07 -2.38 8.63
CA ILE A 22 -5.48 -1.45 9.71
C ILE A 22 -6.43 -0.41 9.11
N PRO A 23 -7.53 -0.05 9.80
CA PRO A 23 -8.45 0.98 9.32
C PRO A 23 -7.74 2.28 8.96
N ASP A 24 -8.05 2.81 7.80
CA ASP A 24 -7.55 4.08 7.28
C ASP A 24 -8.66 4.92 6.64
N SER A 25 -8.33 6.11 6.18
CA SER A 25 -9.27 6.98 5.49
C SER A 25 -8.56 7.80 4.42
N LYS A 26 -9.20 7.92 3.25
CA LYS A 26 -8.79 8.84 2.17
C LYS A 26 -9.46 10.23 2.28
N LEU A 27 -10.22 10.49 3.35
CA LEU A 27 -10.88 11.77 3.54
C LEU A 27 -9.86 12.84 3.92
N ASN A 28 -9.97 14.01 3.29
CA ASN A 28 -9.15 15.18 3.61
C ASN A 28 -9.30 15.56 5.09
N GLY A 29 -8.19 15.88 5.74
CA GLY A 29 -8.16 16.30 7.14
C GLY A 29 -8.23 15.16 8.17
N VAL A 30 -8.27 13.89 7.73
CA VAL A 30 -8.17 12.74 8.63
C VAL A 30 -6.70 12.42 8.91
N ASP A 31 -6.37 12.30 10.18
CA ASP A 31 -5.05 11.87 10.63
C ASP A 31 -4.98 10.33 10.68
N ASN A 32 -4.51 9.74 9.58
CA ASN A 32 -4.36 8.29 9.46
C ASN A 32 -3.32 7.73 10.45
N ARG A 33 -2.33 8.51 10.83
CA ARG A 33 -1.35 8.12 11.83
C ARG A 33 -2.00 7.94 13.20
N ALA A 34 -2.82 8.91 13.64
CA ALA A 34 -3.55 8.81 14.90
C ALA A 34 -4.56 7.65 14.91
N ILE A 35 -5.22 7.37 13.78
CA ILE A 35 -6.11 6.20 13.64
C ILE A 35 -5.33 4.91 13.86
N MET A 36 -4.18 4.78 13.21
CA MET A 36 -3.33 3.59 13.27
C MET A 36 -2.75 3.36 14.67
N GLU A 37 -2.23 4.42 15.30
CA GLU A 37 -1.74 4.37 16.68
C GLU A 37 -2.83 3.94 17.66
N LYS A 38 -4.03 4.51 17.52
CA LYS A 38 -5.19 4.11 18.33
C LYS A 38 -5.53 2.64 18.12
N TRP A 39 -5.55 2.16 16.87
CA TRP A 39 -5.85 0.77 16.56
C TRP A 39 -4.83 -0.18 17.18
N LEU A 40 -3.54 0.06 16.94
CA LEU A 40 -2.44 -0.76 17.46
C LEU A 40 -2.46 -0.82 18.99
N ASN A 41 -2.63 0.32 19.65
CA ASN A 41 -2.62 0.39 21.11
C ASN A 41 -3.87 -0.20 21.77
N THR A 42 -5.03 -0.18 21.09
CA THR A 42 -6.30 -0.61 21.68
C THR A 42 -6.60 -2.08 21.45
N TYR A 43 -6.26 -2.61 20.26
CA TYR A 43 -6.76 -3.90 19.81
C TYR A 43 -5.67 -4.94 19.51
N CYS A 44 -4.43 -4.51 19.35
CA CYS A 44 -3.36 -5.39 18.90
C CYS A 44 -2.40 -5.78 20.02
N GLY A 45 -1.84 -6.99 19.90
CA GLY A 45 -0.63 -7.40 20.59
C GLY A 45 0.64 -7.00 19.83
N GLU A 46 1.76 -7.66 20.14
CA GLU A 46 3.04 -7.39 19.47
C GLU A 46 2.94 -7.46 17.96
N ASN A 47 3.65 -6.53 17.28
CA ASN A 47 3.70 -6.43 15.82
C ASN A 47 2.31 -6.38 15.15
N GLY A 48 1.33 -5.76 15.80
CA GLY A 48 0.00 -5.59 15.25
C GLY A 48 -0.82 -6.88 15.15
N THR A 49 -0.62 -7.85 16.02
CA THR A 49 -1.35 -9.12 15.98
C THR A 49 -2.71 -9.06 16.68
N ILE A 50 -3.71 -9.74 16.12
CA ILE A 50 -5.00 -10.04 16.76
C ILE A 50 -5.25 -11.54 16.63
N GLY A 51 -5.05 -12.29 17.72
CA GLY A 51 -5.05 -13.75 17.63
C GLY A 51 -3.96 -14.24 16.68
N LYS A 52 -4.31 -14.97 15.61
CA LYS A 52 -3.39 -15.39 14.56
C LYS A 52 -3.25 -14.38 13.41
N SER A 53 -4.14 -13.39 13.35
CA SER A 53 -4.20 -12.41 12.28
C SER A 53 -3.13 -11.32 12.44
N ARG A 54 -2.47 -10.93 11.36
CA ARG A 54 -1.35 -9.99 11.34
C ARG A 54 -1.71 -8.71 10.59
N ALA A 55 -1.37 -7.55 11.16
CA ALA A 55 -1.74 -6.25 10.63
C ALA A 55 -0.80 -5.76 9.52
N LEU A 56 -1.38 -5.18 8.49
CA LEU A 56 -0.70 -4.32 7.52
C LEU A 56 -1.19 -2.88 7.71
N GLY A 57 -0.28 -1.94 7.95
CA GLY A 57 -0.60 -0.52 7.99
C GLY A 57 -0.50 0.09 6.59
N VAL A 58 -1.45 0.96 6.23
CA VAL A 58 -1.39 1.68 4.95
C VAL A 58 -0.51 2.92 5.09
N VAL A 59 0.47 3.05 4.19
CA VAL A 59 1.37 4.21 4.17
C VAL A 59 0.66 5.38 3.50
N HIS A 60 0.50 6.48 4.23
CA HIS A 60 -0.01 7.75 3.76
C HIS A 60 0.98 8.88 4.04
N GLY A 61 0.85 9.98 3.31
CA GLY A 61 1.62 11.20 3.55
C GLY A 61 1.22 12.31 2.59
N LYS A 62 1.36 13.55 3.01
CA LYS A 62 1.17 14.76 2.17
C LYS A 62 2.40 15.10 1.34
N GLY A 63 3.43 14.28 1.40
CA GLY A 63 4.68 14.38 0.69
C GLY A 63 5.64 13.28 1.16
N ILE A 64 6.81 13.21 0.51
CA ILE A 64 7.77 12.11 0.72
C ILE A 64 8.29 12.03 2.16
N VAL A 65 8.51 13.15 2.83
CA VAL A 65 9.03 13.18 4.21
C VAL A 65 8.05 12.54 5.18
N GLU A 66 6.78 12.99 5.16
CA GLU A 66 5.72 12.42 6.00
C GLU A 66 5.48 10.94 5.68
N MET A 67 5.56 10.58 4.40
CA MET A 67 5.42 9.20 3.95
C MET A 67 6.56 8.31 4.49
N ILE A 68 7.80 8.78 4.49
CA ILE A 68 8.95 8.06 5.08
C ILE A 68 8.74 7.86 6.58
N ASP A 69 8.30 8.87 7.30
CA ASP A 69 8.09 8.79 8.75
C ASP A 69 6.96 7.81 9.09
N ASN A 70 5.85 7.84 8.34
CA ASN A 70 4.75 6.88 8.48
C ASN A 70 5.18 5.46 8.12
N TYR A 71 5.97 5.30 7.07
CA TYR A 71 6.51 4.00 6.64
C TYR A 71 7.38 3.37 7.75
N ARG A 72 8.32 4.13 8.32
CA ARG A 72 9.16 3.69 9.44
C ARG A 72 8.32 3.27 10.65
N PHE A 73 7.33 4.09 10.98
CA PHE A 73 6.45 3.80 12.11
C PHE A 73 5.70 2.48 11.92
N ILE A 74 5.12 2.27 10.73
CA ILE A 74 4.37 1.06 10.43
C ILE A 74 5.27 -0.17 10.54
N LEU A 75 6.45 -0.15 9.93
CA LEU A 75 7.39 -1.25 9.96
C LEU A 75 7.86 -1.59 11.38
N SER A 76 7.92 -0.60 12.28
CA SER A 76 8.30 -0.80 13.67
C SER A 76 7.18 -1.34 14.55
N ASN A 77 5.90 -1.18 14.16
CA ASN A 77 4.76 -1.46 15.04
C ASN A 77 3.74 -2.47 14.48
N ALA A 78 3.80 -2.77 13.18
CA ALA A 78 2.91 -3.72 12.52
C ALA A 78 3.71 -4.87 11.89
N TYR A 79 3.01 -5.91 11.47
CA TYR A 79 3.64 -7.05 10.76
C TYR A 79 4.24 -6.63 9.43
N GLY A 80 3.58 -5.70 8.73
CA GLY A 80 4.06 -5.18 7.45
C GLY A 80 3.31 -3.94 7.01
N VAL A 81 3.59 -3.52 5.79
CA VAL A 81 3.00 -2.33 5.20
C VAL A 81 2.18 -2.66 3.96
N ALA A 82 1.15 -1.85 3.72
CA ALA A 82 0.41 -1.80 2.47
C ALA A 82 0.66 -0.44 1.80
N ILE A 83 1.03 -0.44 0.53
CA ILE A 83 1.42 0.77 -0.19
C ILE A 83 0.41 1.03 -1.30
N SER A 84 -0.39 2.05 -1.08
CA SER A 84 -1.38 2.59 -2.02
C SER A 84 -0.70 3.61 -2.95
N PHE A 85 -1.46 4.09 -3.94
CA PHE A 85 -1.07 5.20 -4.77
C PHE A 85 -1.57 6.52 -4.15
N GLU A 86 -0.72 7.55 -4.08
CA GLU A 86 -1.06 8.86 -3.56
C GLU A 86 -1.10 9.90 -4.68
N ASP A 87 -2.10 10.79 -4.68
CA ASP A 87 -2.32 11.76 -5.78
C ASP A 87 -1.12 12.69 -5.98
N TRP A 88 -0.44 13.12 -4.91
CA TRP A 88 0.71 14.01 -5.00
C TRP A 88 1.92 13.40 -5.76
N TRP A 89 1.96 12.06 -5.92
CA TRP A 89 3.02 11.42 -6.71
C TRP A 89 2.96 11.87 -8.17
N LEU A 90 1.77 12.08 -8.70
CA LEU A 90 1.58 12.53 -10.09
C LEU A 90 2.19 13.92 -10.30
N ASP A 91 2.04 14.82 -9.34
CA ASP A 91 2.60 16.17 -9.40
C ASP A 91 4.13 16.13 -9.31
N CYS A 92 4.69 15.33 -8.38
CA CYS A 92 6.15 15.21 -8.20
C CYS A 92 6.85 14.50 -9.38
N TYR A 93 6.15 13.59 -10.05
CA TYR A 93 6.70 12.72 -11.09
C TYR A 93 6.02 12.95 -12.45
N SER A 94 5.67 14.19 -12.76
CA SER A 94 4.89 14.57 -13.97
C SER A 94 5.48 14.07 -15.31
N ASN A 95 6.81 13.89 -15.37
CA ASN A 95 7.51 13.38 -16.54
C ASN A 95 7.80 11.88 -16.50
N THR A 96 7.37 11.18 -15.45
CA THR A 96 7.60 9.74 -15.27
C THR A 96 6.34 8.97 -15.65
N PRO A 97 6.44 7.92 -16.45
CA PRO A 97 5.29 7.05 -16.72
C PRO A 97 4.71 6.49 -15.42
N ILE A 98 3.39 6.51 -15.29
CA ILE A 98 2.66 6.16 -14.06
C ILE A 98 3.06 4.80 -13.49
N TYR A 99 3.30 3.81 -14.34
CA TYR A 99 3.71 2.46 -13.97
C TYR A 99 5.15 2.37 -13.41
N GLN A 100 5.93 3.47 -13.50
CA GLN A 100 7.27 3.55 -12.89
C GLN A 100 7.26 4.29 -11.55
N ILE A 101 6.27 5.16 -11.32
CA ILE A 101 6.24 6.08 -10.17
C ILE A 101 6.32 5.29 -8.86
N ARG A 102 5.53 4.22 -8.72
CA ARG A 102 5.52 3.44 -7.47
C ARG A 102 6.86 2.77 -7.21
N ARG A 103 7.53 2.25 -8.24
CA ARG A 103 8.91 1.72 -8.10
C ARG A 103 9.85 2.78 -7.51
N ASP A 104 9.80 4.00 -8.02
CA ASP A 104 10.71 5.06 -7.60
C ASP A 104 10.40 5.53 -6.18
N ILE A 105 9.13 5.60 -5.81
CA ILE A 105 8.70 5.84 -4.42
C ILE A 105 9.17 4.72 -3.49
N LEU A 106 8.94 3.45 -3.86
CA LEU A 106 9.37 2.30 -3.07
C LEU A 106 10.89 2.26 -2.89
N TRP A 107 11.64 2.59 -3.94
CA TRP A 107 13.10 2.73 -3.85
C TRP A 107 13.49 3.84 -2.87
N THR A 108 12.83 4.98 -2.93
CA THR A 108 13.06 6.08 -1.99
C THR A 108 12.74 5.67 -0.55
N LEU A 109 11.61 5.02 -0.31
CA LEU A 109 11.23 4.52 1.02
C LEU A 109 12.27 3.52 1.53
N SER A 110 12.68 2.55 0.71
CA SER A 110 13.64 1.53 1.09
C SER A 110 15.01 2.08 1.47
N ASN A 111 15.46 3.16 0.85
CA ASN A 111 16.73 3.80 1.18
C ASN A 111 16.68 4.65 2.47
N ASN A 112 15.51 4.80 3.05
CA ASN A 112 15.29 5.60 4.25
C ASN A 112 14.91 4.76 5.48
N VAL A 113 15.08 3.44 5.44
CA VAL A 113 14.85 2.53 6.58
C VAL A 113 16.04 1.60 6.77
N ASP A 114 16.16 1.07 7.98
CA ASP A 114 17.17 0.09 8.33
C ASP A 114 16.98 -1.23 7.56
N ASP A 115 18.08 -1.89 7.20
CA ASP A 115 18.02 -3.09 6.36
C ASP A 115 17.16 -4.21 6.98
N GLU A 116 17.11 -4.34 8.30
CA GLU A 116 16.26 -5.30 9.02
C GLU A 116 14.76 -5.08 8.79
N LEU A 117 14.33 -3.84 8.55
CA LEU A 117 12.95 -3.50 8.29
C LEU A 117 12.52 -3.78 6.84
N LYS A 118 13.48 -3.90 5.93
CA LYS A 118 13.22 -4.19 4.51
C LYS A 118 12.69 -5.60 4.28
N ASP A 119 13.00 -6.53 5.17
CA ASP A 119 12.52 -7.91 5.12
C ASP A 119 11.08 -8.07 5.61
N ARG A 120 10.50 -7.01 6.20
CA ARG A 120 9.10 -7.00 6.60
C ARG A 120 8.18 -7.20 5.39
N TYR A 121 6.95 -7.61 5.65
CA TYR A 121 5.96 -7.87 4.61
C TYR A 121 5.52 -6.58 3.92
N HIS A 122 5.70 -6.47 2.60
CA HIS A 122 5.20 -5.36 1.80
C HIS A 122 4.12 -5.85 0.85
N HIS A 123 2.95 -5.23 0.93
CA HIS A 123 1.81 -5.45 0.06
C HIS A 123 1.59 -4.23 -0.83
N ILE A 124 1.47 -4.42 -2.13
CA ILE A 124 1.20 -3.34 -3.07
C ILE A 124 -0.28 -3.32 -3.40
N LEU A 125 -0.98 -2.28 -2.92
CA LEU A 125 -2.41 -2.09 -3.16
C LEU A 125 -2.68 -1.56 -4.57
N GLY A 126 -3.66 -2.18 -5.25
CA GLY A 126 -4.21 -1.65 -6.49
C GLY A 126 -3.21 -1.54 -7.63
N CYS A 127 -2.47 -2.60 -7.97
CA CYS A 127 -1.70 -2.65 -9.19
C CYS A 127 -2.63 -2.66 -10.41
N VAL A 128 -2.66 -1.56 -11.16
CA VAL A 128 -3.61 -1.38 -12.27
C VAL A 128 -3.02 -1.63 -13.65
N ASP A 129 -1.69 -1.61 -13.78
CA ASP A 129 -0.99 -1.75 -15.06
C ASP A 129 -0.07 -2.96 -15.06
N PRO A 130 -0.18 -3.91 -16.01
CA PRO A 130 0.74 -5.03 -16.13
C PRO A 130 2.22 -4.62 -16.26
N LEU A 131 2.53 -3.45 -16.81
CA LEU A 131 3.90 -2.95 -16.86
C LEU A 131 4.43 -2.57 -15.49
N GLU A 132 3.57 -2.20 -14.54
CA GLU A 132 3.99 -1.92 -13.17
C GLU A 132 4.69 -3.13 -12.55
N TYR A 133 4.19 -4.34 -12.79
CA TYR A 133 4.83 -5.58 -12.31
C TYR A 133 6.26 -5.74 -12.80
N LYS A 134 6.53 -5.35 -14.05
CA LYS A 134 7.89 -5.37 -14.58
C LYS A 134 8.83 -4.49 -13.75
N TYR A 135 8.40 -3.28 -13.43
CA TYR A 135 9.22 -2.33 -12.65
C TYR A 135 9.34 -2.71 -11.18
N LEU A 136 8.31 -3.33 -10.60
CA LEU A 136 8.39 -3.90 -9.25
C LEU A 136 9.37 -5.08 -9.21
N LEU A 137 9.37 -5.94 -10.22
CA LEU A 137 10.34 -7.03 -10.33
C LEU A 137 11.77 -6.53 -10.54
N GLU A 138 11.96 -5.43 -11.26
CA GLU A 138 13.27 -4.77 -11.38
C GLU A 138 13.74 -4.24 -10.01
N LEU A 139 12.85 -3.62 -9.25
CA LEU A 139 13.15 -3.17 -7.89
C LEU A 139 13.63 -4.33 -7.00
N CYS A 140 12.92 -5.46 -7.01
CA CYS A 140 13.27 -6.64 -6.19
C CYS A 140 14.66 -7.22 -6.52
N LYS A 141 15.24 -6.90 -7.67
CA LYS A 141 16.59 -7.34 -8.07
C LYS A 141 17.71 -6.42 -7.57
N LEU A 142 17.37 -5.22 -7.09
CA LEU A 142 18.37 -4.28 -6.61
C LEU A 142 18.91 -4.72 -5.25
N PRO A 143 20.20 -4.44 -4.98
CA PRO A 143 20.77 -4.64 -3.66
C PRO A 143 19.97 -3.86 -2.60
N ARG A 144 19.66 -4.49 -1.48
CA ARG A 144 18.89 -3.88 -0.38
C ARG A 144 17.45 -3.45 -0.76
N ALA A 145 16.86 -4.09 -1.76
CA ALA A 145 15.46 -3.87 -2.08
C ALA A 145 14.54 -4.36 -0.95
N ILE A 146 13.33 -3.79 -0.92
CA ILE A 146 12.28 -4.25 0.00
C ILE A 146 11.71 -5.60 -0.45
N ASN A 147 11.20 -6.38 0.51
CA ASN A 147 10.53 -7.65 0.26
C ASN A 147 9.07 -7.43 -0.17
N ILE A 148 8.81 -7.27 -1.47
CA ILE A 148 7.44 -7.22 -2.00
C ILE A 148 6.86 -8.64 -1.98
N ALA A 149 6.03 -8.91 -0.99
CA ALA A 149 5.49 -10.24 -0.73
C ALA A 149 4.17 -10.52 -1.46
N SER A 150 3.38 -9.48 -1.74
CA SER A 150 2.11 -9.62 -2.47
C SER A 150 1.64 -8.32 -3.13
N THR A 151 0.74 -8.47 -4.07
CA THR A 151 0.01 -7.37 -4.71
C THR A 151 -1.45 -7.76 -4.88
N ASP A 152 -2.34 -6.77 -5.01
CA ASP A 152 -3.72 -6.98 -5.43
C ASP A 152 -4.06 -6.11 -6.64
N THR A 153 -5.09 -6.50 -7.35
CA THR A 153 -5.64 -5.69 -8.43
C THR A 153 -7.08 -6.09 -8.74
N SER A 154 -7.94 -5.11 -8.90
CA SER A 154 -9.29 -5.30 -9.45
C SER A 154 -9.32 -5.19 -10.98
N TRP A 155 -8.20 -4.84 -11.61
CA TRP A 155 -8.14 -4.50 -13.02
C TRP A 155 -8.64 -5.60 -13.98
N PRO A 156 -8.30 -6.90 -13.81
CA PRO A 156 -8.86 -7.96 -14.65
C PRO A 156 -10.37 -8.06 -14.57
N ILE A 157 -10.93 -7.92 -13.35
CA ILE A 157 -12.37 -7.98 -13.11
C ILE A 157 -13.08 -6.78 -13.74
N THR A 158 -12.52 -5.57 -13.52
CA THR A 158 -13.05 -4.34 -14.11
C THR A 158 -13.05 -4.40 -15.63
N LYS A 159 -11.96 -4.89 -16.24
CA LYS A 159 -11.87 -5.08 -17.69
C LYS A 159 -12.86 -6.11 -18.22
N ALA A 160 -13.07 -7.21 -17.50
CA ALA A 160 -14.05 -8.23 -17.88
C ALA A 160 -15.49 -7.68 -17.80
N ILE A 161 -15.82 -6.88 -16.78
CA ILE A 161 -17.13 -6.22 -16.64
C ILE A 161 -17.36 -5.22 -17.78
N ASP A 162 -16.33 -4.47 -18.17
CA ASP A 162 -16.39 -3.50 -19.27
C ASP A 162 -16.35 -4.18 -20.66
N GLU A 163 -16.32 -5.50 -20.73
CA GLU A 163 -16.19 -6.29 -21.96
C GLU A 163 -14.96 -5.91 -22.80
N LYS A 164 -13.93 -5.41 -22.16
CA LYS A 164 -12.68 -4.98 -22.84
C LYS A 164 -11.67 -6.11 -22.85
N VAL A 165 -11.18 -6.43 -24.04
CA VAL A 165 -10.09 -7.39 -24.20
C VAL A 165 -8.77 -6.76 -23.77
N PHE A 166 -7.97 -7.52 -23.04
CA PHE A 166 -6.61 -7.11 -22.70
C PHE A 166 -5.77 -6.99 -23.97
N SER A 167 -5.32 -5.78 -24.27
CA SER A 167 -4.41 -5.52 -25.40
C SER A 167 -3.16 -4.77 -24.91
N ARG A 168 -2.08 -4.88 -25.68
CA ARG A 168 -0.87 -4.09 -25.43
C ARG A 168 -1.11 -2.58 -25.48
N ASP A 169 -2.12 -2.15 -26.25
CA ASP A 169 -2.44 -0.75 -26.47
C ASP A 169 -3.28 -0.13 -25.33
N ASP A 170 -3.76 -0.95 -24.39
CA ASP A 170 -4.50 -0.47 -23.21
C ASP A 170 -3.63 0.34 -22.24
N HIS A 171 -2.30 0.25 -22.36
CA HIS A 171 -1.35 1.04 -21.55
C HIS A 171 -1.46 2.54 -21.78
N GLU A 172 -1.74 2.98 -22.99
CA GLU A 172 -1.88 4.41 -23.28
C GLU A 172 -3.24 4.95 -22.83
N LYS A 173 -4.26 4.10 -22.76
CA LYS A 173 -5.61 4.47 -22.32
C LYS A 173 -5.74 4.54 -20.81
N SER A 174 -4.92 3.83 -20.04
CA SER A 174 -4.91 3.93 -18.58
C SER A 174 -4.48 5.31 -18.08
N LYS A 175 -3.68 6.05 -18.87
CA LYS A 175 -3.37 7.46 -18.60
C LYS A 175 -4.60 8.36 -18.54
N SER A 176 -5.70 8.03 -19.25
CA SER A 176 -6.91 8.84 -19.30
C SER A 176 -7.89 8.56 -18.16
N ILE A 177 -7.75 7.45 -17.44
CA ILE A 177 -8.66 7.06 -16.36
C ILE A 177 -8.25 7.70 -15.03
N ILE A 178 -6.97 7.96 -14.86
CA ILE A 178 -6.41 8.57 -13.62
C ILE A 178 -6.39 10.10 -13.70
N SER A 179 -6.61 10.67 -14.89
CA SER A 179 -6.68 12.13 -15.11
C SER A 179 -8.09 12.72 -14.97
N ARG A 180 -9.05 12.02 -14.35
CA ARG A 180 -10.41 12.55 -14.10
C ARG A 180 -10.74 12.56 -12.62
#